data_9aebd0f5a615a256a6dca44b3863c9f9
#
_entry.id   9aebd0f5a615a256a6dca44b3863c9f9
#
_cell.length_a   1.000
_cell.length_b   1.000
_cell.length_c   1.000
_cell.angle_alpha   90.00
_cell.angle_beta   90.00
_cell.angle_gamma   90.00
#
_symmetry.space_group_name_H-M   'P 1'
#
loop_
_entity.id
_entity.type
_entity.pdbx_description
1 polymer ?
#
loop_
_entity_poly.entity_id
_entity_poly.type
_entity_poly.pdbx_seq_one_letter_code
_entity_poly.pdbx_strand_id
1 'polypeptide(L)'
;VMTLEERLAAPMAFAPEMCSLNMGSMNFALYPMAAKPRDWRFDWEEPFLKGSDDLVFKNTPRDIAGVLGLMGGKGARFEFECYDISHLYMLRHFVDRGLVAGPLFLQFVLGVLGGIAAEPEHLLQMKQTAEKLFPVFEWSVLAAGRRQMEFAAMAAAMGGHVRVGLEDNLYLERGALAKSNAEQVAKVRGI
;
A
#
# COMPACT_ATOMS: atom_id res chain seq x y z
N VAL A 1 -18.12 10.91 2.26
CA VAL A 1 -16.65 10.85 2.44
C VAL A 1 -16.38 11.07 3.92
N MET A 2 -15.63 10.16 4.58
CA MET A 2 -15.27 10.28 5.99
C MET A 2 -14.40 11.53 6.23
N THR A 3 -14.62 12.22 7.34
CA THR A 3 -13.73 13.28 7.81
C THR A 3 -12.39 12.71 8.27
N LEU A 4 -11.40 13.57 8.49
CA LEU A 4 -10.10 13.11 9.01
C LEU A 4 -10.23 12.52 10.41
N GLU A 5 -11.08 13.12 11.26
CA GLU A 5 -11.36 12.64 12.61
C GLU A 5 -12.00 11.25 12.60
N GLU A 6 -12.96 11.01 11.72
CA GLU A 6 -13.61 9.71 11.57
C GLU A 6 -12.61 8.64 11.09
N ARG A 7 -11.76 8.98 10.12
CA ARG A 7 -10.69 8.08 9.64
C ARG A 7 -9.69 7.70 10.72
N LEU A 8 -9.35 8.65 11.57
CA LEU A 8 -8.35 8.47 12.63
C LEU A 8 -8.93 8.01 13.97
N ALA A 9 -10.26 7.84 14.09
CA ALA A 9 -10.90 7.49 15.36
C ALA A 9 -10.27 6.25 16.02
N ALA A 10 -10.09 5.16 15.28
CA ALA A 10 -9.48 3.94 15.79
C ALA A 10 -7.99 4.11 16.14
N PRO A 11 -7.10 4.56 15.24
CA PRO A 11 -5.69 4.74 15.59
C PRO A 11 -5.48 5.78 16.68
N MET A 12 -6.31 6.81 16.77
CA MET A 12 -6.25 7.78 17.87
C MET A 12 -6.61 7.16 19.24
N ALA A 13 -7.55 6.21 19.25
CA ALA A 13 -7.96 5.50 20.47
C ALA A 13 -6.93 4.45 20.92
N PHE A 14 -6.34 3.71 19.97
CA PHE A 14 -5.44 2.59 20.26
C PHE A 14 -3.97 2.98 20.29
N ALA A 15 -3.60 4.17 19.79
CA ALA A 15 -2.23 4.68 19.73
C ALA A 15 -1.20 3.64 19.23
N PRO A 16 -1.34 3.10 18.01
CA PRO A 16 -0.47 2.08 17.50
C PRO A 16 0.96 2.63 17.33
N GLU A 17 1.95 1.76 17.43
CA GLU A 17 3.35 2.10 17.22
C GLU A 17 3.65 2.49 15.76
N MET A 18 2.91 1.90 14.82
CA MET A 18 3.05 2.14 13.38
C MET A 18 1.68 2.21 12.69
N CYS A 19 1.57 3.10 11.71
CA CYS A 19 0.40 3.26 10.85
C CYS A 19 0.83 3.25 9.38
N SER A 20 0.05 2.65 8.49
CA SER A 20 0.20 2.87 7.05
C SER A 20 -0.35 4.24 6.67
N LEU A 21 0.33 4.93 5.75
CA LEU A 21 -0.08 6.23 5.24
C LEU A 21 0.16 6.33 3.74
N ASN A 22 -0.90 6.36 2.96
CA ASN A 22 -0.83 6.58 1.52
C ASN A 22 -0.38 8.01 1.21
N MET A 23 0.63 8.14 0.33
CA MET A 23 1.28 9.42 0.05
C MET A 23 0.62 10.22 -1.08
N GLY A 24 -0.64 9.95 -1.40
CA GLY A 24 -1.39 10.74 -2.37
C GLY A 24 -2.82 10.25 -2.59
N SER A 25 -3.60 11.06 -3.31
CA SER A 25 -4.90 10.67 -3.82
C SER A 25 -4.72 9.93 -5.13
N MET A 26 -5.58 8.93 -5.38
CA MET A 26 -5.55 8.15 -6.61
C MET A 26 -6.92 7.54 -6.91
N ASN A 27 -7.17 7.17 -8.14
CA ASN A 27 -8.27 6.26 -8.43
C ASN A 27 -7.95 4.91 -7.78
N PHE A 28 -8.95 4.28 -7.19
CA PHE A 28 -8.77 2.98 -6.55
C PHE A 28 -9.79 2.00 -7.12
N ALA A 29 -9.48 1.47 -8.31
CA ALA A 29 -10.44 0.74 -9.12
C ALA A 29 -10.29 -0.78 -8.94
N LEU A 30 -11.33 -1.41 -8.41
CA LEU A 30 -11.44 -2.85 -8.21
C LEU A 30 -12.52 -3.48 -9.10
N TYR A 31 -13.27 -2.67 -9.86
CA TYR A 31 -14.40 -3.12 -10.67
C TYR A 31 -14.08 -4.26 -11.66
N PRO A 32 -12.85 -4.42 -12.21
CA PRO A 32 -12.56 -5.55 -13.08
C PRO A 32 -12.68 -6.91 -12.38
N MET A 33 -12.59 -6.94 -11.04
CA MET A 33 -12.77 -8.15 -10.25
C MET A 33 -14.24 -8.62 -10.26
N ALA A 34 -15.20 -7.74 -10.47
CA ALA A 34 -16.62 -8.06 -10.56
C ALA A 34 -17.01 -8.69 -11.91
N ALA A 35 -16.12 -8.64 -12.93
CA ALA A 35 -16.40 -9.24 -14.24
C ALA A 35 -16.41 -10.78 -14.24
N LYS A 36 -15.86 -11.42 -13.22
CA LYS A 36 -15.85 -12.89 -13.09
C LYS A 36 -17.04 -13.31 -12.23
N PRO A 37 -17.85 -14.26 -12.72
CA PRO A 37 -18.91 -14.87 -11.91
C PRO A 37 -18.33 -15.45 -10.62
N ARG A 38 -18.93 -15.15 -9.49
CA ARG A 38 -18.60 -15.75 -8.20
C ARG A 38 -19.82 -15.73 -7.29
N ASP A 39 -19.82 -16.62 -6.32
CA ASP A 39 -20.83 -16.61 -5.26
C ASP A 39 -20.44 -15.55 -4.23
N TRP A 40 -21.19 -14.47 -4.20
CA TRP A 40 -21.02 -13.40 -3.23
C TRP A 40 -21.54 -13.85 -1.86
N ARG A 41 -20.77 -13.58 -0.84
CA ARG A 41 -21.16 -13.91 0.53
C ARG A 41 -22.14 -12.91 1.11
N PHE A 42 -22.01 -11.64 0.70
CA PHE A 42 -22.83 -10.54 1.19
C PHE A 42 -23.33 -9.69 0.02
N ASP A 43 -24.54 -9.15 0.14
CA ASP A 43 -25.21 -8.38 -0.90
C ASP A 43 -24.49 -7.06 -1.26
N TRP A 44 -23.63 -6.55 -0.39
CA TRP A 44 -22.86 -5.33 -0.64
C TRP A 44 -21.58 -5.53 -1.46
N GLU A 45 -21.08 -6.76 -1.59
CA GLU A 45 -19.75 -7.02 -2.22
C GLU A 45 -19.75 -6.67 -3.71
N GLU A 46 -20.72 -7.16 -4.46
CA GLU A 46 -20.80 -6.89 -5.89
C GLU A 46 -21.06 -5.41 -6.21
N PRO A 47 -22.03 -4.74 -5.58
CA PRO A 47 -22.24 -3.30 -5.77
C PRO A 47 -21.01 -2.47 -5.40
N PHE A 48 -20.29 -2.81 -4.32
CA PHE A 48 -19.08 -2.13 -3.91
C PHE A 48 -17.97 -2.25 -4.96
N LEU A 49 -17.72 -3.46 -5.46
CA LEU A 49 -16.71 -3.66 -6.51
C LEU A 49 -17.08 -2.95 -7.80
N LYS A 50 -18.33 -3.06 -8.26
CA LYS A 50 -18.79 -2.39 -9.48
C LYS A 50 -18.69 -0.87 -9.36
N GLY A 51 -19.08 -0.29 -8.23
CA GLY A 51 -19.01 1.15 -7.99
C GLY A 51 -17.60 1.70 -7.80
N SER A 52 -16.58 0.84 -7.78
CA SER A 52 -15.18 1.30 -7.65
C SER A 52 -14.61 1.93 -8.93
N ASP A 53 -15.35 1.92 -10.03
CA ASP A 53 -15.02 2.66 -11.26
C ASP A 53 -15.10 4.18 -11.09
N ASP A 54 -15.85 4.66 -10.08
CA ASP A 54 -15.97 6.06 -9.69
C ASP A 54 -15.35 6.34 -8.30
N LEU A 55 -14.50 5.44 -7.79
CA LEU A 55 -13.88 5.57 -6.49
C LEU A 55 -12.54 6.31 -6.55
N VAL A 56 -12.50 7.47 -5.89
CA VAL A 56 -11.26 8.18 -5.61
C VAL A 56 -10.86 7.94 -4.16
N PHE A 57 -9.70 7.31 -3.98
CA PHE A 57 -9.04 7.31 -2.67
C PHE A 57 -8.49 8.71 -2.43
N LYS A 58 -9.20 9.49 -1.59
CA LYS A 58 -8.84 10.87 -1.29
C LYS A 58 -7.81 10.92 -0.16
N ASN A 59 -6.61 11.42 -0.47
CA ASN A 59 -5.58 11.74 0.52
C ASN A 59 -4.77 12.96 0.03
N THR A 60 -5.34 14.14 0.21
CA THR A 60 -4.73 15.39 -0.23
C THR A 60 -3.51 15.76 0.63
N PRO A 61 -2.64 16.68 0.19
CA PRO A 61 -1.55 17.19 1.05
C PRO A 61 -2.02 17.69 2.41
N ARG A 62 -3.23 18.26 2.49
CA ARG A 62 -3.83 18.69 3.77
C ARG A 62 -4.18 17.50 4.65
N ASP A 63 -4.77 16.44 4.08
CA ASP A 63 -5.12 15.23 4.82
C ASP A 63 -3.86 14.55 5.36
N ILE A 64 -2.83 14.40 4.50
CA ILE A 64 -1.52 13.83 4.89
C ILE A 64 -0.87 14.63 6.02
N ALA A 65 -0.80 15.97 5.90
CA ALA A 65 -0.26 16.82 6.95
C ALA A 65 -1.03 16.68 8.28
N GLY A 66 -2.35 16.55 8.20
CA GLY A 66 -3.20 16.31 9.37
C GLY A 66 -2.91 14.97 10.04
N VAL A 67 -2.77 13.88 9.26
CA VAL A 67 -2.39 12.56 9.79
C VAL A 67 -1.01 12.61 10.45
N LEU A 68 -0.01 13.18 9.76
CA LEU A 68 1.36 13.31 10.28
C LEU A 68 1.38 14.08 11.60
N GLY A 69 0.64 15.19 11.69
CA GLY A 69 0.57 16.00 12.92
C GLY A 69 -0.12 15.26 14.08
N LEU A 70 -1.29 14.68 13.82
CA LEU A 70 -2.10 14.04 14.87
C LEU A 70 -1.48 12.72 15.36
N MET A 71 -1.09 11.84 14.46
CA MET A 71 -0.55 10.52 14.81
C MET A 71 0.93 10.60 15.20
N GLY A 72 1.74 11.38 14.46
CA GLY A 72 3.14 11.63 14.81
C GLY A 72 3.29 12.29 16.17
N GLY A 73 2.40 13.21 16.53
CA GLY A 73 2.32 13.82 17.85
C GLY A 73 2.04 12.83 18.98
N LYS A 74 1.50 11.64 18.67
CA LYS A 74 1.32 10.51 19.60
C LYS A 74 2.48 9.51 19.57
N GLY A 75 3.52 9.76 18.80
CA GLY A 75 4.69 8.90 18.68
C GLY A 75 4.56 7.75 17.67
N ALA A 76 3.48 7.73 16.87
CA ALA A 76 3.32 6.74 15.80
C ALA A 76 4.37 6.93 14.71
N ARG A 77 4.96 5.84 14.24
CA ARG A 77 5.76 5.78 13.02
C ARG A 77 4.87 5.46 11.82
N PHE A 78 5.41 5.68 10.63
CA PHE A 78 4.63 5.48 9.41
C PHE A 78 5.32 4.53 8.45
N GLU A 79 4.53 3.60 7.89
CA GLU A 79 4.79 2.91 6.65
C GLU A 79 4.18 3.76 5.52
N PHE A 80 5.05 4.38 4.72
CA PHE A 80 4.62 5.30 3.66
C PHE A 80 4.29 4.53 2.40
N GLU A 81 3.01 4.35 2.12
CA GLU A 81 2.54 3.64 0.93
C GLU A 81 2.60 4.52 -0.31
N CYS A 82 3.39 4.09 -1.28
CA CYS A 82 3.62 4.77 -2.54
C CYS A 82 3.08 3.92 -3.69
N TYR A 83 1.98 4.36 -4.30
CA TYR A 83 1.29 3.71 -5.42
C TYR A 83 1.75 4.22 -6.78
N ASP A 84 2.59 5.24 -6.79
CA ASP A 84 3.17 5.86 -7.97
C ASP A 84 4.42 6.65 -7.59
N ILE A 85 5.23 7.00 -8.59
CA ILE A 85 6.45 7.81 -8.40
C ILE A 85 6.13 9.18 -7.79
N SER A 86 5.00 9.77 -8.15
CA SER A 86 4.54 11.05 -7.60
C SER A 86 4.39 11.04 -6.08
N HIS A 87 4.06 9.88 -5.50
CA HIS A 87 3.94 9.71 -4.05
C HIS A 87 5.29 9.81 -3.33
N LEU A 88 6.39 9.38 -3.96
CA LEU A 88 7.74 9.57 -3.42
C LEU A 88 8.12 11.05 -3.35
N TYR A 89 7.77 11.83 -4.38
CA TYR A 89 7.98 13.28 -4.36
C TYR A 89 7.08 13.98 -3.34
N MET A 90 5.85 13.50 -3.14
CA MET A 90 4.98 13.99 -2.08
C MET A 90 5.60 13.74 -0.69
N LEU A 91 6.13 12.55 -0.43
CA LEU A 91 6.85 12.25 0.81
C LEU A 91 8.07 13.16 0.98
N ARG A 92 8.86 13.33 -0.08
CA ARG A 92 10.02 14.25 -0.07
C ARG A 92 9.62 15.65 0.34
N HIS A 93 8.51 16.17 -0.19
CA HIS A 93 7.97 17.47 0.19
C HIS A 93 7.72 17.58 1.71
N PHE A 94 7.19 16.56 2.35
CA PHE A 94 6.95 16.57 3.80
C PHE A 94 8.23 16.41 4.62
N VAL A 95 9.20 15.64 4.13
CA VAL A 95 10.54 15.55 4.73
C VAL A 95 11.24 16.90 4.70
N ASP A 96 11.24 17.60 3.56
CA ASP A 96 11.87 18.92 3.41
C ASP A 96 11.23 19.99 4.30
N ARG A 97 9.96 19.81 4.66
CA ARG A 97 9.24 20.70 5.59
C ARG A 97 9.40 20.31 7.06
N GLY A 98 10.15 19.26 7.36
CA GLY A 98 10.36 18.79 8.73
C GLY A 98 9.12 18.15 9.37
N LEU A 99 8.11 17.78 8.57
CA LEU A 99 6.90 17.09 9.06
C LEU A 99 7.08 15.58 9.16
N VAL A 100 8.10 15.06 8.53
CA VAL A 100 8.51 13.65 8.61
C VAL A 100 9.99 13.60 8.94
N ALA A 101 10.33 12.86 10.00
CA ALA A 101 11.71 12.55 10.38
C ALA A 101 12.00 11.07 10.20
N GLY A 102 13.26 10.75 9.88
CA GLY A 102 13.69 9.34 9.71
C GLY A 102 13.70 8.54 11.02
N PRO A 103 13.86 7.21 10.94
CA PRO A 103 14.05 6.44 9.70
C PRO A 103 12.76 6.31 8.88
N LEU A 104 12.89 6.34 7.54
CA LEU A 104 11.77 6.18 6.63
C LEU A 104 11.55 4.69 6.33
N PHE A 105 10.28 4.25 6.33
CA PHE A 105 9.89 2.95 5.84
C PHE A 105 8.90 3.14 4.69
N LEU A 106 9.33 2.80 3.48
CA LEU A 106 8.57 2.97 2.24
C LEU A 106 7.93 1.65 1.85
N GLN A 107 6.66 1.66 1.48
CA GLN A 107 6.03 0.51 0.84
C GLN A 107 5.66 0.86 -0.60
N PHE A 108 6.28 0.17 -1.56
CA PHE A 108 5.90 0.29 -2.97
C PHE A 108 4.73 -0.62 -3.25
N VAL A 109 3.59 -0.03 -3.58
CA VAL A 109 2.35 -0.75 -3.87
C VAL A 109 2.10 -0.73 -5.37
N LEU A 110 2.16 -1.89 -6.00
CA LEU A 110 2.05 -2.04 -7.45
C LEU A 110 0.84 -2.90 -7.82
N GLY A 111 0.28 -2.63 -9.00
CA GLY A 111 -0.76 -3.48 -9.59
C GLY A 111 -2.19 -3.18 -9.17
N VAL A 112 -2.43 -2.14 -8.39
CA VAL A 112 -3.77 -1.60 -8.16
C VAL A 112 -4.14 -0.68 -9.32
N LEU A 113 -5.29 -0.90 -9.94
CA LEU A 113 -5.74 -0.06 -11.06
C LEU A 113 -6.01 1.37 -10.58
N GLY A 114 -5.28 2.32 -11.13
CA GLY A 114 -5.22 3.72 -10.71
C GLY A 114 -3.88 4.12 -10.12
N GLY A 115 -3.03 3.16 -9.76
CA GLY A 115 -1.62 3.32 -9.42
C GLY A 115 -0.69 2.73 -10.47
N ILE A 116 0.59 2.59 -10.14
CA ILE A 116 1.60 2.03 -11.04
C ILE A 116 1.38 0.51 -11.23
N ALA A 117 1.56 0.02 -12.46
CA ALA A 117 1.38 -1.39 -12.76
C ALA A 117 2.48 -2.26 -12.10
N ALA A 118 2.14 -3.53 -11.81
CA ALA A 118 3.09 -4.51 -11.30
C ALA A 118 3.99 -5.05 -12.42
N GLU A 119 4.90 -4.22 -12.90
CA GLU A 119 5.93 -4.57 -13.88
C GLU A 119 7.33 -4.41 -13.25
N PRO A 120 8.30 -5.29 -13.58
CA PRO A 120 9.63 -5.26 -12.97
C PRO A 120 10.34 -3.91 -13.11
N GLU A 121 10.22 -3.27 -14.25
CA GLU A 121 10.77 -1.95 -14.55
C GLU A 121 10.18 -0.85 -13.65
N HIS A 122 8.90 -0.96 -13.27
CA HIS A 122 8.26 -0.01 -12.36
C HIS A 122 8.80 -0.14 -10.94
N LEU A 123 9.03 -1.37 -10.45
CA LEU A 123 9.68 -1.58 -9.16
C LEU A 123 11.09 -1.00 -9.15
N LEU A 124 11.88 -1.25 -10.19
CA LEU A 124 13.22 -0.68 -10.34
C LEU A 124 13.18 0.84 -10.34
N GLN A 125 12.25 1.43 -11.09
CA GLN A 125 12.09 2.87 -11.18
C GLN A 125 11.70 3.50 -9.83
N MET A 126 10.76 2.88 -9.10
CA MET A 126 10.36 3.32 -7.76
C MET A 126 11.57 3.31 -6.81
N LYS A 127 12.31 2.19 -6.79
CA LYS A 127 13.50 2.05 -5.93
C LYS A 127 14.57 3.08 -6.30
N GLN A 128 14.93 3.22 -7.56
CA GLN A 128 15.93 4.20 -8.02
C GLN A 128 15.50 5.65 -7.70
N THR A 129 14.21 5.95 -7.80
CA THR A 129 13.68 7.27 -7.44
C THR A 129 13.80 7.49 -5.93
N ALA A 130 13.46 6.49 -5.11
CA ALA A 130 13.61 6.59 -3.67
C ALA A 130 15.09 6.80 -3.26
N GLU A 131 16.03 6.07 -3.87
CA GLU A 131 17.49 6.25 -3.65
C GLU A 131 17.99 7.66 -3.98
N LYS A 132 17.42 8.31 -5.00
CA LYS A 132 17.74 9.70 -5.34
C LYS A 132 17.17 10.69 -4.32
N LEU A 133 16.00 10.41 -3.76
CA LEU A 133 15.28 11.35 -2.90
C LEU A 133 15.66 11.20 -1.42
N PHE A 134 15.99 10.01 -0.98
CA PHE A 134 16.22 9.69 0.43
C PHE A 134 17.56 9.00 0.65
N PRO A 135 18.46 9.58 1.46
CA PRO A 135 19.79 9.01 1.68
C PRO A 135 19.76 7.70 2.50
N VAL A 136 18.76 7.55 3.37
CA VAL A 136 18.58 6.37 4.23
C VAL A 136 17.08 6.06 4.32
N PHE A 137 16.71 4.84 3.97
CA PHE A 137 15.35 4.32 4.11
C PHE A 137 15.35 2.79 4.09
N GLU A 138 14.36 2.21 4.76
CA GLU A 138 13.95 0.82 4.56
C GLU A 138 12.78 0.79 3.58
N TRP A 139 12.63 -0.33 2.90
CA TRP A 139 11.55 -0.45 1.92
C TRP A 139 10.98 -1.87 1.83
N SER A 140 9.72 -1.93 1.46
CA SER A 140 9.00 -3.16 1.15
C SER A 140 8.29 -3.05 -0.18
N VAL A 141 7.88 -4.20 -0.73
CA VAL A 141 7.01 -4.26 -1.88
C VAL A 141 5.74 -5.04 -1.57
N LEU A 142 4.66 -4.57 -2.17
CA LEU A 142 3.40 -5.26 -2.34
C LEU A 142 3.04 -5.22 -3.82
N ALA A 143 2.74 -6.37 -4.42
CA ALA A 143 2.16 -6.43 -5.76
C ALA A 143 0.79 -7.11 -5.70
N ALA A 144 -0.26 -6.38 -6.07
CA ALA A 144 -1.62 -6.88 -6.01
C ALA A 144 -1.85 -8.03 -7.00
N GLY A 145 -2.56 -9.07 -6.55
CA GLY A 145 -2.98 -10.20 -7.36
C GLY A 145 -1.84 -11.17 -7.70
N ARG A 146 -1.90 -11.74 -8.89
CA ARG A 146 -1.07 -12.90 -9.31
C ARG A 146 0.43 -12.67 -9.25
N ARG A 147 0.90 -11.43 -9.26
CA ARG A 147 2.33 -11.09 -9.26
C ARG A 147 2.94 -10.98 -7.87
N GLN A 148 2.15 -11.17 -6.80
CA GLN A 148 2.60 -11.00 -5.42
C GLN A 148 3.89 -11.78 -5.10
N MET A 149 3.94 -13.08 -5.44
CA MET A 149 5.10 -13.91 -5.11
C MET A 149 6.33 -13.60 -5.95
N GLU A 150 6.14 -13.24 -7.22
CA GLU A 150 7.22 -12.82 -8.11
C GLU A 150 7.91 -11.56 -7.57
N PHE A 151 7.11 -10.56 -7.18
CA PHE A 151 7.62 -9.32 -6.64
C PHE A 151 8.23 -9.46 -5.23
N ALA A 152 7.69 -10.38 -4.42
CA ALA A 152 8.31 -10.74 -3.15
C ALA A 152 9.74 -11.29 -3.34
N ALA A 153 9.94 -12.20 -4.31
CA ALA A 153 11.26 -12.72 -4.66
C ALA A 153 12.18 -11.63 -5.19
N MET A 154 11.69 -10.74 -6.06
CA MET A 154 12.47 -9.61 -6.58
C MET A 154 12.91 -8.67 -5.45
N ALA A 155 12.00 -8.29 -4.55
CA ALA A 155 12.33 -7.42 -3.43
C ALA A 155 13.37 -8.04 -2.51
N ALA A 156 13.23 -9.32 -2.16
CA ALA A 156 14.20 -10.04 -1.35
C ALA A 156 15.60 -10.06 -2.00
N ALA A 157 15.67 -10.34 -3.31
CA ALA A 157 16.92 -10.32 -4.06
C ALA A 157 17.56 -8.91 -4.13
N MET A 158 16.75 -7.85 -4.03
CA MET A 158 17.19 -6.46 -4.06
C MET A 158 17.42 -5.86 -2.66
N GLY A 159 17.36 -6.68 -1.60
CA GLY A 159 17.54 -6.24 -0.22
C GLY A 159 16.36 -5.49 0.39
N GLY A 160 15.16 -5.66 -0.15
CA GLY A 160 13.91 -5.12 0.39
C GLY A 160 13.13 -6.13 1.22
N HIS A 161 12.18 -5.61 1.98
CA HIS A 161 11.18 -6.41 2.67
C HIS A 161 9.99 -6.72 1.75
N VAL A 162 9.11 -7.59 2.19
CA VAL A 162 7.94 -8.01 1.43
C VAL A 162 6.68 -7.95 2.28
N ARG A 163 5.57 -7.55 1.66
CA ARG A 163 4.23 -7.70 2.21
C ARG A 163 3.44 -8.71 1.37
N VAL A 164 2.83 -9.69 2.03
CA VAL A 164 1.91 -10.66 1.43
C VAL A 164 0.70 -10.84 2.33
N GLY A 165 -0.44 -11.18 1.74
CA GLY A 165 -1.67 -11.41 2.49
C GLY A 165 -2.88 -11.55 1.60
N LEU A 166 -3.99 -12.02 2.19
CA LEU A 166 -5.27 -12.23 1.50
C LEU A 166 -5.94 -10.94 1.04
N GLU A 167 -5.58 -9.81 1.65
CA GLU A 167 -6.00 -8.49 1.19
C GLU A 167 -5.51 -8.20 -0.23
N ASP A 168 -4.29 -8.63 -0.53
CA ASP A 168 -3.59 -8.29 -1.77
C ASP A 168 -3.70 -9.37 -2.83
N ASN A 169 -3.81 -10.64 -2.43
CA ASN A 169 -3.94 -11.78 -3.32
C ASN A 169 -4.60 -12.98 -2.62
N LEU A 170 -5.64 -13.53 -3.24
CA LEU A 170 -6.34 -14.69 -2.71
C LEU A 170 -5.64 -16.04 -3.00
N TYR A 171 -4.64 -16.06 -3.87
CA TYR A 171 -4.01 -17.28 -4.34
C TYR A 171 -2.63 -17.49 -3.74
N LEU A 172 -2.36 -18.72 -3.36
CA LEU A 172 -1.01 -19.17 -3.00
C LEU A 172 -0.16 -19.40 -4.26
N GLU A 173 -0.80 -20.00 -5.29
CA GLU A 173 -0.23 -20.22 -6.62
C GLU A 173 -1.37 -20.37 -7.65
N ARG A 174 -1.02 -20.56 -8.92
CA ARG A 174 -2.01 -20.71 -9.99
C ARG A 174 -2.99 -21.83 -9.71
N GLY A 175 -4.26 -21.47 -9.52
CA GLY A 175 -5.35 -22.42 -9.28
C GLY A 175 -5.50 -22.88 -7.83
N ALA A 176 -4.62 -22.48 -6.92
CA ALA A 176 -4.70 -22.84 -5.50
C ALA A 176 -4.94 -21.60 -4.63
N LEU A 177 -6.10 -21.55 -3.96
CA LEU A 177 -6.40 -20.48 -3.00
C LEU A 177 -5.56 -20.65 -1.73
N ALA A 178 -5.06 -19.53 -1.20
CA ALA A 178 -4.46 -19.49 0.12
C ALA A 178 -5.56 -19.61 1.21
N LYS A 179 -5.29 -20.39 2.23
CA LYS A 179 -6.22 -20.62 3.36
C LYS A 179 -6.09 -19.53 4.43
N SER A 180 -4.94 -18.86 4.49
CA SER A 180 -4.66 -17.83 5.49
C SER A 180 -3.48 -16.91 5.06
N ASN A 181 -3.35 -15.76 5.72
CA ASN A 181 -2.16 -14.92 5.60
C ASN A 181 -0.88 -15.69 6.00
N ALA A 182 -0.97 -16.52 7.05
CA ALA A 182 0.17 -17.31 7.54
C ALA A 182 0.70 -18.29 6.46
N GLU A 183 -0.17 -18.87 5.63
CA GLU A 183 0.22 -19.76 4.55
C GLU A 183 1.01 -19.00 3.46
N GLN A 184 0.60 -17.78 3.12
CA GLN A 184 1.33 -16.94 2.18
C GLN A 184 2.70 -16.50 2.75
N VAL A 185 2.77 -16.15 4.03
CA VAL A 185 4.02 -15.83 4.72
C VAL A 185 4.96 -17.03 4.73
N ALA A 186 4.44 -18.23 5.04
CA ALA A 186 5.23 -19.46 5.02
C ALA A 186 5.81 -19.74 3.63
N LYS A 187 5.03 -19.51 2.57
CA LYS A 187 5.50 -19.66 1.18
C LYS A 187 6.63 -18.69 0.85
N VAL A 188 6.47 -17.42 1.17
CA VAL A 188 7.50 -16.39 0.89
C VAL A 188 8.80 -16.68 1.65
N ARG A 189 8.74 -17.21 2.87
CA ARG A 189 9.94 -17.61 3.61
C ARG A 189 10.70 -18.75 2.96
N GLY A 190 10.07 -19.51 2.08
CA GLY A 190 10.71 -20.62 1.34
C GLY A 190 11.28 -20.22 -0.02
N ILE A 191 11.12 -18.95 -0.42
CA ILE A 191 11.70 -18.38 -1.64
C ILE A 191 13.05 -17.78 -1.34
#